data_e27e2dc5f08e943e13e2a4fe3f014b0e
#
_entry.id   e27e2dc5f08e943e13e2a4fe3f014b0e
#
_cell.length_a   1.000
_cell.length_b   1.000
_cell.length_c   1.000
_cell.angle_alpha   90.00
_cell.angle_beta   90.00
_cell.angle_gamma   90.00
#
_symmetry.space_group_name_H-M   'P 1'
#
loop_
_entity.id
_entity.type
_entity.pdbx_description
1 polymer ?
#
loop_
_entity_poly.entity_id
_entity_poly.type
_entity_poly.pdbx_seq_one_letter_code
_entity_poly.pdbx_strand_id
1 'polypeptide(L)'
;DYIEEQAVTFVTNGITHARQLAAGGFKVYLVGGELKASTEAIIGSYAMETLKNYNFTKGFFGTNAITRENGCTTPDANEALVKKMAMSHCKESYVLCDYSKFNKISSVSFAPFEGTNFICDRMVPGYEKCNNITVIK
;
A
#
# COMPACT_ATOMS: atom_id res chain seq x y z
N ASP A 1 16.76 0.04 1.03
CA ASP A 1 18.18 0.41 1.01
C ASP A 1 18.42 1.89 1.08
N TYR A 2 17.40 2.69 0.84
CA TYR A 2 17.53 4.15 0.91
C TYR A 2 16.97 4.74 2.20
N ILE A 3 16.56 3.88 3.15
CA ILE A 3 16.04 4.33 4.44
C ILE A 3 17.21 4.46 5.41
N GLU A 4 17.43 5.66 5.90
CA GLU A 4 18.54 5.96 6.81
C GLU A 4 18.09 6.18 8.24
N GLU A 5 16.82 6.52 8.46
CA GLU A 5 16.30 6.81 9.79
C GLU A 5 16.05 5.52 10.57
N GLN A 6 16.85 5.29 11.60
CA GLN A 6 16.80 4.06 12.41
C GLN A 6 15.77 4.10 13.54
N ALA A 7 15.24 5.28 13.86
CA ALA A 7 14.21 5.43 14.90
C ALA A 7 12.81 5.04 14.44
N VAL A 8 12.66 4.68 13.17
CA VAL A 8 11.37 4.30 12.59
C VAL A 8 11.08 2.84 12.88
N THR A 9 9.85 2.55 13.30
CA THR A 9 9.35 1.18 13.46
C THR A 9 8.45 0.88 12.26
N PHE A 10 8.66 -0.29 11.66
CA PHE A 10 7.90 -0.72 10.49
C PHE A 10 6.93 -1.83 10.87
N VAL A 11 5.74 -1.78 10.27
CA VAL A 11 4.76 -2.86 10.32
C VAL A 11 4.44 -3.22 8.88
N THR A 12 4.57 -4.48 8.52
CA THR A 12 4.34 -4.92 7.15
C THR A 12 3.61 -6.25 7.11
N ASN A 13 2.87 -6.48 6.03
CA ASN A 13 2.29 -7.79 5.75
C ASN A 13 3.07 -8.56 4.68
N GLY A 14 4.18 -8.01 4.19
CA GLY A 14 4.99 -8.63 3.15
C GLY A 14 6.22 -9.32 3.74
N ILE A 15 6.37 -10.62 3.46
CA ILE A 15 7.49 -11.40 4.00
C ILE A 15 8.82 -10.89 3.47
N THR A 16 8.91 -10.60 2.17
CA THR A 16 10.14 -10.11 1.56
C THR A 16 10.55 -8.77 2.16
N HIS A 17 9.59 -7.85 2.30
CA HIS A 17 9.87 -6.54 2.88
C HIS A 17 10.32 -6.67 4.33
N ALA A 18 9.69 -7.56 5.11
CA ALA A 18 10.05 -7.76 6.50
C ALA A 18 11.50 -8.23 6.63
N ARG A 19 11.91 -9.19 5.79
CA ARG A 19 13.28 -9.70 5.81
C ARG A 19 14.30 -8.63 5.46
N GLN A 20 14.01 -7.83 4.43
CA GLN A 20 14.93 -6.78 3.98
C GLN A 20 15.09 -5.69 5.03
N LEU A 21 13.99 -5.28 5.65
CA LEU A 21 14.04 -4.25 6.69
C LEU A 21 14.77 -4.75 7.93
N ALA A 22 14.51 -5.98 8.35
CA ALA A 22 15.17 -6.55 9.51
C ALA A 22 16.67 -6.70 9.26
N ALA A 23 17.07 -7.14 8.07
CA ALA A 23 18.48 -7.26 7.70
C ALA A 23 19.17 -5.89 7.69
N GLY A 24 18.45 -4.81 7.42
CA GLY A 24 18.97 -3.45 7.47
C GLY A 24 19.06 -2.86 8.88
N GLY A 25 18.70 -3.61 9.91
CA GLY A 25 18.78 -3.17 11.29
C GLY A 25 17.56 -2.44 11.82
N PHE A 26 16.46 -2.42 11.06
CA PHE A 26 15.23 -1.75 11.49
C PHE A 26 14.39 -2.66 12.37
N LYS A 27 13.64 -2.05 13.29
CA LYS A 27 12.64 -2.76 14.07
C LYS A 27 11.41 -3.00 13.19
N VAL A 28 11.06 -4.26 13.00
CA VAL A 28 9.98 -4.66 12.08
C VAL A 28 9.04 -5.62 12.78
N TYR A 29 7.74 -5.33 12.67
CA TYR A 29 6.70 -6.26 13.05
C TYR A 29 6.07 -6.82 11.77
N LEU A 30 6.06 -8.13 11.65
CA LEU A 30 5.36 -8.79 10.56
C LEU A 30 3.97 -9.19 11.05
N VAL A 31 2.96 -8.77 10.33
CA VAL A 31 1.56 -9.08 10.66
C VAL A 31 1.34 -10.58 10.52
N GLY A 32 0.73 -11.21 11.52
CA GLY A 32 0.39 -12.63 11.44
C GLY A 32 -0.89 -12.84 10.66
N GLY A 33 -1.07 -14.05 10.15
CA GLY A 33 -2.26 -14.41 9.39
C GLY A 33 -1.96 -15.46 8.33
N GLU A 34 -2.84 -15.55 7.35
CA GLU A 34 -2.69 -16.51 6.25
C GLU A 34 -1.72 -15.95 5.20
N LEU A 35 -0.79 -16.78 4.76
CA LEU A 35 0.15 -16.39 3.71
C LEU A 35 -0.45 -16.67 2.34
N LYS A 36 -0.55 -15.62 1.52
CA LYS A 36 -0.90 -15.77 0.11
C LYS A 36 0.39 -16.01 -0.67
N ALA A 37 0.57 -17.23 -1.15
CA ALA A 37 1.84 -17.68 -1.74
C ALA A 37 2.24 -16.86 -2.97
N SER A 38 1.27 -16.51 -3.83
CA SER A 38 1.55 -15.81 -5.09
C SER A 38 2.14 -14.42 -4.90
N THR A 39 1.83 -13.74 -3.79
CA THR A 39 2.32 -12.39 -3.52
C THR A 39 3.22 -12.33 -2.29
N GLU A 40 3.34 -13.43 -1.55
CA GLU A 40 4.08 -13.51 -0.28
C GLU A 40 3.56 -12.48 0.75
N ALA A 41 2.28 -12.18 0.68
CA ALA A 41 1.64 -11.26 1.61
C ALA A 41 0.76 -11.99 2.61
N ILE A 42 0.68 -11.44 3.82
CA ILE A 42 -0.19 -11.96 4.86
C ILE A 42 -1.55 -11.31 4.72
N ILE A 43 -2.61 -12.13 4.71
CA ILE A 43 -3.97 -11.71 4.50
C ILE A 43 -4.90 -12.33 5.55
N GLY A 44 -6.17 -11.96 5.50
CA GLY A 44 -7.23 -12.58 6.27
C GLY A 44 -7.54 -11.91 7.58
N SER A 45 -8.43 -12.54 8.35
CA SER A 45 -9.01 -11.94 9.55
C SER A 45 -7.98 -11.71 10.67
N TYR A 46 -7.01 -12.59 10.83
CA TYR A 46 -5.96 -12.37 11.83
C TYR A 46 -5.11 -11.15 11.52
N ALA A 47 -4.76 -10.96 10.24
CA ALA A 47 -4.02 -9.78 9.82
C ALA A 47 -4.81 -8.51 10.09
N MET A 48 -6.10 -8.51 9.76
CA MET A 48 -6.97 -7.37 9.97
C MET A 48 -7.14 -7.05 11.46
N GLU A 49 -7.29 -8.08 12.29
CA GLU A 49 -7.42 -7.91 13.72
C GLU A 49 -6.18 -7.28 14.34
N THR A 50 -5.00 -7.68 13.88
CA THR A 50 -3.74 -7.09 14.32
C THR A 50 -3.66 -5.62 13.92
N LEU A 51 -3.97 -5.32 12.66
CA LEU A 51 -3.87 -3.95 12.12
C LEU A 51 -4.80 -2.97 12.83
N LYS A 52 -5.93 -3.42 13.33
CA LYS A 52 -6.86 -2.58 14.10
C LYS A 52 -6.22 -1.92 15.33
N ASN A 53 -5.21 -2.56 15.89
CA ASN A 53 -4.58 -2.11 17.13
C ASN A 53 -3.46 -1.11 16.91
N TYR A 54 -3.10 -0.84 15.66
CA TYR A 54 -2.04 0.10 15.34
C TYR A 54 -2.60 1.45 14.90
N ASN A 55 -1.83 2.49 15.19
CA ASN A 55 -2.08 3.83 14.69
C ASN A 55 -0.80 4.25 13.95
N PHE A 56 -0.87 4.28 12.63
CA PHE A 56 0.30 4.54 11.81
C PHE A 56 0.44 6.02 11.50
N THR A 57 1.68 6.51 11.50
CA THR A 57 1.97 7.85 11.02
C THR A 57 1.83 7.91 9.51
N LYS A 58 2.43 6.95 8.82
CA LYS A 58 2.38 6.87 7.36
C LYS A 58 2.19 5.44 6.91
N GLY A 59 1.43 5.27 5.84
CA GLY A 59 1.28 3.99 5.18
C GLY A 59 1.62 4.09 3.70
N PHE A 60 2.26 3.05 3.18
CA PHE A 60 2.63 2.95 1.77
C PHE A 60 2.04 1.68 1.20
N PHE A 61 1.31 1.80 0.10
CA PHE A 61 0.53 0.69 -0.46
C PHE A 61 0.77 0.58 -1.95
N GLY A 62 0.76 -0.66 -2.45
CA GLY A 62 0.75 -0.91 -3.89
C GLY A 62 -0.67 -1.05 -4.40
N THR A 63 -0.84 -1.00 -5.72
CA THR A 63 -2.13 -1.23 -6.36
C THR A 63 -1.91 -1.92 -7.71
N ASN A 64 -2.92 -2.65 -8.16
CA ASN A 64 -2.86 -3.29 -9.48
C ASN A 64 -3.38 -2.37 -10.59
N ALA A 65 -4.34 -1.50 -10.27
CA ALA A 65 -4.98 -0.65 -11.28
C ALA A 65 -5.57 0.59 -10.63
N ILE A 66 -5.72 1.66 -11.42
CA ILE A 66 -6.23 2.95 -10.94
C ILE A 66 -7.13 3.57 -11.99
N THR A 67 -8.33 3.99 -11.59
CA THR A 67 -9.19 4.87 -12.39
C THR A 67 -9.77 5.95 -11.48
N ARG A 68 -10.19 7.06 -12.08
CA ARG A 68 -10.85 8.12 -11.30
C ARG A 68 -12.17 7.64 -10.72
N GLU A 69 -12.90 6.85 -11.47
CA GLU A 69 -14.25 6.38 -11.09
C GLU A 69 -14.22 5.33 -9.99
N ASN A 70 -13.25 4.42 -10.07
CA ASN A 70 -13.21 3.25 -9.16
C ASN A 70 -12.04 3.28 -8.17
N GLY A 71 -11.16 4.25 -8.30
CA GLY A 71 -10.01 4.38 -7.42
C GLY A 71 -8.97 3.29 -7.63
N CYS A 72 -8.36 2.86 -6.55
CA CYS A 72 -7.36 1.81 -6.56
C CYS A 72 -8.04 0.45 -6.47
N THR A 73 -7.71 -0.44 -7.38
CA THR A 73 -8.34 -1.77 -7.44
C THR A 73 -7.29 -2.88 -7.47
N THR A 74 -7.69 -4.05 -7.00
CA THR A 74 -6.89 -5.26 -6.94
C THR A 74 -7.78 -6.45 -7.24
N PRO A 75 -7.26 -7.56 -7.79
CA PRO A 75 -8.11 -8.71 -8.10
C PRO A 75 -8.54 -9.52 -6.88
N ASP A 76 -7.87 -9.40 -5.74
CA ASP A 76 -8.11 -10.23 -4.56
C ASP A 76 -8.83 -9.46 -3.46
N ALA A 77 -10.02 -9.96 -3.07
CA ALA A 77 -10.82 -9.32 -2.04
C ALA A 77 -10.14 -9.32 -0.67
N ASN A 78 -9.39 -10.36 -0.35
CA ASN A 78 -8.70 -10.44 0.95
C ASN A 78 -7.56 -9.44 1.03
N GLU A 79 -6.81 -9.26 -0.05
CA GLU A 79 -5.78 -8.22 -0.10
C GLU A 79 -6.38 -6.82 -0.04
N ALA A 80 -7.52 -6.62 -0.70
CA ALA A 80 -8.22 -5.34 -0.65
C ALA A 80 -8.66 -5.00 0.77
N LEU A 81 -9.19 -5.96 1.50
CA LEU A 81 -9.63 -5.76 2.88
C LEU A 81 -8.47 -5.39 3.82
N VAL A 82 -7.33 -6.07 3.68
CA VAL A 82 -6.15 -5.77 4.49
C VAL A 82 -5.65 -4.35 4.20
N LYS A 83 -5.55 -3.98 2.92
CA LYS A 83 -5.11 -2.64 2.54
C LYS A 83 -6.07 -1.57 3.05
N LYS A 84 -7.36 -1.79 2.89
CA LYS A 84 -8.38 -0.85 3.34
C LYS A 84 -8.31 -0.66 4.86
N MET A 85 -8.17 -1.74 5.61
CA MET A 85 -8.05 -1.67 7.06
C MET A 85 -6.80 -0.90 7.47
N ALA A 86 -5.65 -1.22 6.88
CA ALA A 86 -4.40 -0.53 7.21
C ALA A 86 -4.47 0.95 6.87
N MET A 87 -5.01 1.31 5.71
CA MET A 87 -5.15 2.70 5.29
C MET A 87 -6.02 3.51 6.26
N SER A 88 -7.09 2.90 6.78
CA SER A 88 -7.98 3.58 7.71
C SER A 88 -7.31 3.89 9.05
N HIS A 89 -6.18 3.27 9.35
CA HIS A 89 -5.41 3.50 10.57
C HIS A 89 -4.14 4.33 10.32
N CYS A 90 -3.98 4.88 9.14
CA CYS A 90 -2.85 5.75 8.81
C CYS A 90 -3.25 7.21 8.89
N LYS A 91 -2.38 8.02 9.48
CA LYS A 91 -2.56 9.47 9.45
C LYS A 91 -2.40 10.01 8.02
N GLU A 92 -1.40 9.48 7.30
CA GLU A 92 -1.17 9.80 5.90
C GLU A 92 -0.96 8.50 5.13
N SER A 93 -1.64 8.36 3.99
CA SER A 93 -1.53 7.18 3.14
C SER A 93 -1.05 7.57 1.75
N TYR A 94 -0.15 6.76 1.21
CA TYR A 94 0.42 6.96 -0.12
C TYR A 94 0.31 5.65 -0.90
N VAL A 95 -0.08 5.75 -2.16
CA VAL A 95 -0.09 4.62 -3.08
C VAL A 95 1.07 4.78 -4.04
N LEU A 96 1.97 3.81 -4.03
CA LEU A 96 3.14 3.79 -4.90
C LEU A 96 2.77 3.03 -6.16
N CYS A 97 2.98 3.64 -7.31
CA CYS A 97 2.57 3.03 -8.57
C CYS A 97 3.47 3.50 -9.71
N ASP A 98 3.47 2.75 -10.79
CA ASP A 98 4.03 3.22 -12.03
C ASP A 98 2.90 3.64 -12.96
N TYR A 99 3.24 4.36 -14.03
CA TYR A 99 2.23 4.92 -14.94
C TYR A 99 1.35 3.86 -15.59
N SER A 100 1.83 2.62 -15.71
CA SER A 100 1.09 1.56 -16.38
C SER A 100 -0.14 1.09 -15.61
N LYS A 101 -0.26 1.47 -14.34
CA LYS A 101 -1.41 1.10 -13.50
C LYS A 101 -2.65 1.94 -13.79
N PHE A 102 -2.47 3.10 -14.40
CA PHE A 102 -3.57 4.04 -14.65
C PHE A 102 -4.43 3.58 -15.81
N ASN A 103 -5.71 3.94 -15.76
CA ASN A 103 -6.73 3.65 -16.79
C ASN A 103 -6.97 2.14 -16.94
N LYS A 104 -6.77 1.40 -15.85
CA LYS A 104 -7.06 -0.04 -15.77
C LYS A 104 -7.91 -0.28 -14.53
N ILE A 105 -8.67 -1.36 -14.55
CA ILE A 105 -9.54 -1.73 -13.44
C ILE A 105 -9.39 -3.22 -13.14
N SER A 106 -9.38 -3.52 -11.85
CA SER A 106 -9.46 -4.89 -11.33
C SER A 106 -10.77 -5.06 -10.55
N SER A 107 -10.98 -6.25 -10.01
CA SER A 107 -12.29 -6.66 -9.47
C SER A 107 -12.74 -5.92 -8.22
N VAL A 108 -11.81 -5.52 -7.34
CA VAL A 108 -12.17 -5.02 -6.01
C VAL A 108 -11.49 -3.68 -5.74
N SER A 109 -12.29 -2.67 -5.39
CA SER A 109 -11.78 -1.35 -5.01
C SER A 109 -11.42 -1.33 -3.53
N PHE A 110 -10.29 -0.70 -3.18
CA PHE A 110 -9.89 -0.57 -1.77
C PHE A 110 -9.63 0.87 -1.34
N ALA A 111 -9.51 1.80 -2.27
CA ALA A 111 -9.31 3.22 -1.94
C ALA A 111 -9.88 4.09 -3.05
N PRO A 112 -10.53 5.22 -2.71
CA PRO A 112 -11.03 6.14 -3.73
C PRO A 112 -9.89 6.88 -4.40
N PHE A 113 -10.12 7.39 -5.60
CA PHE A 113 -9.13 8.23 -6.27
C PHE A 113 -8.98 9.57 -5.54
N GLU A 114 -10.11 10.22 -5.24
CA GLU A 114 -10.10 11.49 -4.52
C GLU A 114 -9.68 11.26 -3.06
N GLY A 115 -8.79 12.10 -2.57
CA GLY A 115 -8.29 11.99 -1.20
C GLY A 115 -7.16 11.01 -0.99
N THR A 116 -6.80 10.23 -2.02
CA THR A 116 -5.65 9.33 -1.97
C THR A 116 -4.46 10.02 -2.61
N ASN A 117 -3.29 9.92 -1.97
CA ASN A 117 -2.06 10.49 -2.50
C ASN A 117 -1.29 9.42 -3.28
N PHE A 118 -0.93 9.75 -4.50
CA PHE A 118 -0.20 8.84 -5.39
C PHE A 118 1.23 9.31 -5.59
N ILE A 119 2.16 8.38 -5.59
CA ILE A 119 3.56 8.63 -5.95
C ILE A 119 3.84 7.78 -7.19
N CYS A 120 4.14 8.43 -8.30
CA CYS A 120 4.26 7.78 -9.60
C CYS A 120 5.61 8.10 -10.24
N ASP A 121 6.06 7.22 -11.14
CA ASP A 121 7.35 7.35 -11.82
C ASP A 121 7.33 8.42 -12.93
N ARG A 122 6.15 8.71 -13.48
CA ARG A 122 6.00 9.73 -14.53
C ARG A 122 4.58 10.26 -14.58
N MET A 123 4.40 11.41 -15.19
CA MET A 123 3.07 12.00 -15.37
C MET A 123 2.24 11.15 -16.34
N VAL A 124 0.99 10.93 -15.98
CA VAL A 124 0.06 10.13 -16.78
C VAL A 124 -0.79 11.10 -17.62
N PRO A 125 -0.87 10.92 -18.96
CA PRO A 125 -1.73 11.77 -19.78
C PRO A 125 -3.18 11.74 -19.31
N GLY A 126 -3.77 12.92 -19.19
CA GLY A 126 -5.13 13.08 -18.69
C GLY A 126 -5.22 13.36 -17.20
N TYR A 127 -4.11 13.22 -16.46
CA TYR A 127 -4.08 13.42 -15.00
C TYR A 127 -3.22 14.63 -14.59
N GLU A 128 -2.82 15.46 -15.55
CA GLU A 128 -1.90 16.57 -15.31
C GLU A 128 -2.40 17.59 -14.30
N LYS A 129 -3.72 17.74 -14.20
CA LYS A 129 -4.33 18.73 -13.31
C LYS A 129 -4.66 18.15 -11.92
N CYS A 130 -4.38 16.88 -11.70
CA CYS A 130 -4.65 16.25 -10.41
C CYS A 130 -3.58 16.67 -9.41
N ASN A 131 -4.02 17.18 -8.27
CA ASN A 131 -3.10 17.66 -7.24
C ASN A 131 -2.65 16.55 -6.26
N ASN A 132 -3.23 15.36 -6.41
CA ASN A 132 -2.92 14.22 -5.52
C ASN A 132 -1.92 13.23 -6.13
N ILE A 133 -1.28 13.58 -7.23
CA ILE A 133 -0.25 12.74 -7.85
C ILE A 133 1.08 13.47 -7.79
N THR A 134 2.06 12.84 -7.15
CA THR A 134 3.43 13.35 -7.09
C THR A 134 4.29 12.47 -7.99
N VAL A 135 5.02 13.11 -8.91
CA VAL A 135 5.93 12.41 -9.82
C VAL A 135 7.34 12.49 -9.27
N ILE A 136 7.98 11.35 -9.16
CA ILE A 136 9.38 11.28 -8.72
C ILE A 136 10.26 10.81 -9.87
N LYS A 137 11.51 11.20 -9.81
CA LYS A 137 12.48 10.84 -10.84
C LYS A 137 13.46 9.79 -10.33
#